data_2e71ec3f5ed4ff2af936df023a216ee8
#
_entry.id   2e71ec3f5ed4ff2af936df023a216ee8
#
_cell.length_a   1.000
_cell.length_b   1.000
_cell.length_c   1.000
_cell.angle_alpha   90.00
_cell.angle_beta   90.00
_cell.angle_gamma   90.00
#
_symmetry.space_group_name_H-M   'P 1'
#
loop_
_entity.id
_entity.type
_entity.pdbx_description
1 polymer ?
#
loop_
_entity_poly.entity_id
_entity_poly.type
_entity_poly.pdbx_seq_one_letter_code
_entity_poly.pdbx_strand_id
1 'polypeptide(L)'
;MFLPTDAATQYYPYFEFYGQALKSGESFLWNPHLFSGFPSYLSQSAGFLDPVNIALFSALDSFFAYHTRLALDLFLVMFFSYLAARALGLSRLAGMTVGPAYILAFNWGYLSNPVIVNSMFLMPLLVWGAAKIGEGSHRWRFASIAGAGVGWSMLSGYAQITVYAAVLFGLYMVADQLLLRREYAWRAFLKTAATLLLTGAIGVVVALPQVLPAL
;
A
#
# COMPACT_ATOMS: atom_id res chain seq x y z
N MET A 1 -8.22 -23.59 9.88
CA MET A 1 -7.11 -23.69 8.92
C MET A 1 -5.91 -23.04 9.57
N PHE A 2 -4.91 -23.80 9.95
CA PHE A 2 -3.72 -23.24 10.59
C PHE A 2 -2.90 -22.53 9.51
N LEU A 3 -2.66 -21.24 9.73
CA LEU A 3 -1.73 -20.48 8.92
C LEU A 3 -0.32 -20.99 9.22
N PRO A 4 0.40 -21.58 8.26
CA PRO A 4 1.78 -21.95 8.52
C PRO A 4 2.63 -20.67 8.55
N THR A 5 3.63 -20.64 9.42
CA THR A 5 4.67 -19.63 9.49
C THR A 5 4.37 -18.38 10.34
N ASP A 6 5.05 -17.28 10.04
CA ASP A 6 5.03 -15.99 10.76
C ASP A 6 3.61 -15.43 10.95
N ALA A 7 2.67 -15.76 10.04
CA ALA A 7 1.29 -15.35 10.16
C ALA A 7 0.61 -15.86 11.43
N ALA A 8 0.87 -17.12 11.82
CA ALA A 8 0.28 -17.73 13.02
C ALA A 8 1.07 -17.41 14.30
N THR A 9 2.41 -17.34 14.19
CA THR A 9 3.29 -17.24 15.35
C THR A 9 3.63 -15.81 15.72
N GLN A 10 3.56 -14.87 14.75
CA GLN A 10 3.92 -13.48 14.96
C GLN A 10 2.75 -12.53 14.67
N TYR A 11 2.23 -12.53 13.44
CA TYR A 11 1.30 -11.47 13.03
C TYR A 11 -0.09 -11.60 13.64
N TYR A 12 -0.66 -12.80 13.68
CA TYR A 12 -1.98 -12.98 14.28
C TYR A 12 -2.01 -12.62 15.78
N PRO A 13 -1.05 -13.04 16.62
CA PRO A 13 -0.97 -12.57 18.00
C PRO A 13 -0.82 -11.05 18.15
N TYR A 14 -0.10 -10.39 17.25
CA TYR A 14 -0.02 -8.93 17.22
C TYR A 14 -1.37 -8.28 16.97
N PHE A 15 -2.10 -8.77 15.99
CA PHE A 15 -3.42 -8.26 15.64
C PHE A 15 -4.49 -8.61 16.69
N GLU A 16 -4.34 -9.75 17.37
CA GLU A 16 -5.19 -10.11 18.51
C GLU A 16 -5.02 -9.10 19.64
N PHE A 17 -3.79 -8.83 20.09
CA PHE A 17 -3.49 -7.77 21.05
C PHE A 17 -4.04 -6.42 20.61
N TYR A 18 -3.80 -6.04 19.36
CA TYR A 18 -4.28 -4.77 18.80
C TYR A 18 -5.80 -4.63 18.87
N GLY A 19 -6.53 -5.67 18.44
CA GLY A 19 -7.99 -5.67 18.48
C GLY A 19 -8.56 -5.62 19.90
N GLN A 20 -7.91 -6.31 20.85
CA GLN A 20 -8.28 -6.26 22.26
C GLN A 20 -8.07 -4.86 22.85
N ALA A 21 -6.90 -4.25 22.61
CA ALA A 21 -6.58 -2.90 23.07
C ALA A 21 -7.56 -1.86 22.52
N LEU A 22 -7.88 -1.92 21.21
CA LEU A 22 -8.86 -1.01 20.61
C LEU A 22 -10.25 -1.11 21.23
N LYS A 23 -10.72 -2.32 21.55
CA LYS A 23 -12.05 -2.57 22.14
C LYS A 23 -12.13 -2.21 23.60
N SER A 24 -11.06 -2.41 24.37
CA SER A 24 -11.00 -2.03 25.77
C SER A 24 -10.73 -0.52 25.98
N GLY A 25 -10.37 0.22 24.92
CA GLY A 25 -9.93 1.60 25.00
C GLY A 25 -8.53 1.77 25.60
N GLU A 26 -7.76 0.70 25.66
CA GLU A 26 -6.38 0.72 26.09
C GLU A 26 -5.44 1.14 24.96
N SER A 27 -4.24 1.59 25.32
CA SER A 27 -3.26 2.01 24.33
C SER A 27 -2.62 0.79 23.65
N PHE A 28 -2.77 0.69 22.35
CA PHE A 28 -2.05 -0.29 21.52
C PHE A 28 -0.60 0.13 21.19
N LEU A 29 -0.19 1.32 21.62
CA LEU A 29 1.15 1.86 21.28
C LEU A 29 2.27 1.16 22.05
N TRP A 30 1.95 0.50 23.15
CA TRP A 30 2.88 -0.27 23.96
C TRP A 30 2.36 -1.68 24.19
N ASN A 31 3.12 -2.70 23.77
CA ASN A 31 2.78 -4.09 24.01
C ASN A 31 3.59 -4.63 25.18
N PRO A 32 2.97 -4.88 26.35
CA PRO A 32 3.67 -5.38 27.54
C PRO A 32 4.08 -6.86 27.43
N HIS A 33 3.50 -7.60 26.48
CA HIS A 33 3.68 -9.05 26.35
C HIS A 33 4.89 -9.45 25.49
N LEU A 34 5.58 -8.48 24.88
CA LEU A 34 6.73 -8.72 24.03
C LEU A 34 8.00 -8.14 24.63
N PHE A 35 9.06 -8.96 24.72
CA PHE A 35 10.40 -8.52 25.13
C PHE A 35 10.43 -7.72 26.45
N SER A 36 9.56 -8.04 27.42
CA SER A 36 9.36 -7.26 28.66
C SER A 36 8.80 -5.84 28.44
N GLY A 37 8.16 -5.61 27.32
CA GLY A 37 7.56 -4.35 26.87
C GLY A 37 8.17 -3.84 25.56
N PHE A 38 7.32 -3.63 24.54
CA PHE A 38 7.73 -3.22 23.21
C PHE A 38 6.85 -2.08 22.67
N PRO A 39 7.44 -1.01 22.15
CA PRO A 39 6.68 0.09 21.53
C PRO A 39 6.12 -0.36 20.18
N SER A 40 4.85 -0.77 20.17
CA SER A 40 4.18 -1.37 19.00
C SER A 40 4.10 -0.43 17.81
N TYR A 41 4.05 0.89 18.02
CA TYR A 41 4.03 1.89 16.96
C TYR A 41 5.35 1.95 16.16
N LEU A 42 6.47 1.53 16.77
CA LEU A 42 7.77 1.40 16.08
C LEU A 42 7.84 0.14 15.22
N SER A 43 6.93 -0.82 15.44
CA SER A 43 6.78 -1.96 14.54
C SER A 43 6.16 -1.48 13.23
N GLN A 44 7.00 -0.94 12.37
CA GLN A 44 6.59 -0.45 11.03
C GLN A 44 5.88 -1.54 10.21
N SER A 45 5.97 -2.80 10.65
CA SER A 45 5.42 -3.96 9.96
C SER A 45 3.98 -4.30 10.35
N ALA A 46 3.37 -3.66 11.35
CA ALA A 46 2.06 -4.11 11.85
C ALA A 46 0.85 -3.33 11.30
N GLY A 47 1.09 -2.15 10.70
CA GLY A 47 0.00 -1.34 10.15
C GLY A 47 -1.02 -0.87 11.19
N PHE A 48 -0.60 -0.63 12.43
CA PHE A 48 -1.49 -0.25 13.52
C PHE A 48 -2.12 1.14 13.36
N LEU A 49 -1.49 2.02 12.58
CA LEU A 49 -2.01 3.34 12.26
C LEU A 49 -2.80 3.40 10.94
N ASP A 50 -2.98 2.26 10.28
CA ASP A 50 -3.82 2.16 9.10
C ASP A 50 -5.31 2.37 9.50
N PRO A 51 -6.00 3.38 8.93
CA PRO A 51 -7.39 3.67 9.29
C PRO A 51 -8.35 2.51 9.01
N VAL A 52 -8.05 1.68 8.02
CA VAL A 52 -8.84 0.48 7.71
C VAL A 52 -8.66 -0.57 8.81
N ASN A 53 -7.42 -0.77 9.29
CA ASN A 53 -7.17 -1.67 10.42
C ASN A 53 -7.86 -1.17 11.68
N ILE A 54 -7.75 0.14 11.99
CA ILE A 54 -8.46 0.73 13.13
C ILE A 54 -9.96 0.43 13.04
N ALA A 55 -10.58 0.69 11.89
CA ALA A 55 -12.01 0.46 11.69
C ALA A 55 -12.40 -1.01 11.84
N LEU A 56 -11.67 -1.92 11.18
CA LEU A 56 -12.00 -3.35 11.19
C LEU A 56 -11.80 -3.97 12.59
N PHE A 57 -10.67 -3.72 13.25
CA PHE A 57 -10.35 -4.33 14.54
C PHE A 57 -11.11 -3.70 15.71
N SER A 58 -11.64 -2.47 15.55
CA SER A 58 -12.58 -1.88 16.51
C SER A 58 -13.98 -2.49 16.40
N ALA A 59 -14.42 -2.81 15.17
CA ALA A 59 -15.80 -3.23 14.91
C ALA A 59 -16.00 -4.75 14.93
N LEU A 60 -14.99 -5.53 14.52
CA LEU A 60 -15.08 -6.97 14.33
C LEU A 60 -14.22 -7.72 15.36
N ASP A 61 -14.55 -9.00 15.58
CA ASP A 61 -13.63 -9.90 16.25
C ASP A 61 -12.30 -10.00 15.50
N SER A 62 -11.18 -10.14 16.24
CA SER A 62 -9.83 -10.10 15.65
C SER A 62 -9.62 -11.12 14.53
N PHE A 63 -10.23 -12.31 14.65
CA PHE A 63 -10.18 -13.33 13.61
C PHE A 63 -10.88 -12.87 12.33
N PHE A 64 -12.09 -12.35 12.46
CA PHE A 64 -12.86 -11.85 11.31
C PHE A 64 -12.23 -10.58 10.72
N ALA A 65 -11.75 -9.66 11.56
CA ALA A 65 -11.04 -8.46 11.13
C ALA A 65 -9.82 -8.79 10.28
N TYR A 66 -8.99 -9.74 10.75
CA TYR A 66 -7.80 -10.21 10.04
C TYR A 66 -8.12 -10.77 8.65
N HIS A 67 -9.10 -11.67 8.55
CA HIS A 67 -9.46 -12.28 7.28
C HIS A 67 -10.18 -11.30 6.35
N THR A 68 -11.01 -10.41 6.89
CA THR A 68 -11.66 -9.34 6.10
C THR A 68 -10.61 -8.39 5.53
N ARG A 69 -9.58 -8.05 6.32
CA ARG A 69 -8.48 -7.24 5.83
C ARG A 69 -7.76 -7.91 4.67
N LEU A 70 -7.36 -9.16 4.79
CA LEU A 70 -6.73 -9.92 3.71
C LEU A 70 -7.59 -9.93 2.43
N ALA A 71 -8.89 -10.21 2.58
CA ALA A 71 -9.81 -10.23 1.44
C ALA A 71 -9.91 -8.85 0.76
N LEU A 72 -9.98 -7.77 1.55
CA LEU A 72 -10.00 -6.40 1.05
C LEU A 72 -8.72 -6.07 0.29
N ASP A 73 -7.55 -6.40 0.82
CA ASP A 73 -6.27 -6.11 0.18
C ASP A 73 -6.12 -6.87 -1.15
N LEU A 74 -6.50 -8.15 -1.19
CA LEU A 74 -6.51 -8.92 -2.43
C LEU A 74 -7.50 -8.34 -3.44
N PHE A 75 -8.67 -7.88 -2.99
CA PHE A 75 -9.61 -7.17 -3.84
C PHE A 75 -9.01 -5.89 -4.42
N LEU A 76 -8.34 -5.07 -3.60
CA LEU A 76 -7.67 -3.85 -4.05
C LEU A 76 -6.56 -4.13 -5.07
N VAL A 77 -5.78 -5.20 -4.86
CA VAL A 77 -4.78 -5.66 -5.84
C VAL A 77 -5.44 -5.98 -7.18
N MET A 78 -6.50 -6.79 -7.18
CA MET A 78 -7.22 -7.15 -8.41
C MET A 78 -7.85 -5.93 -9.08
N PHE A 79 -8.47 -5.06 -8.30
CA PHE A 79 -9.14 -3.85 -8.78
C PHE A 79 -8.16 -2.88 -9.46
N PHE A 80 -7.06 -2.54 -8.79
CA PHE A 80 -6.07 -1.62 -9.37
C PHE A 80 -5.28 -2.25 -10.52
N SER A 81 -5.04 -3.58 -10.49
CA SER A 81 -4.45 -4.30 -11.61
C SER A 81 -5.34 -4.24 -12.85
N TYR A 82 -6.65 -4.41 -12.68
CA TYR A 82 -7.60 -4.25 -13.77
C TYR A 82 -7.59 -2.83 -14.33
N LEU A 83 -7.63 -1.81 -13.47
CA LEU A 83 -7.59 -0.40 -13.89
C LEU A 83 -6.28 -0.07 -14.64
N ALA A 84 -5.14 -0.57 -14.14
CA ALA A 84 -3.84 -0.40 -14.78
C ALA A 84 -3.82 -1.05 -16.17
N ALA A 85 -4.26 -2.29 -16.28
CA ALA A 85 -4.34 -3.03 -17.54
C ALA A 85 -5.23 -2.30 -18.56
N ARG A 86 -6.40 -1.81 -18.13
CA ARG A 86 -7.30 -1.04 -18.98
C ARG A 86 -6.70 0.30 -19.43
N ALA A 87 -5.98 0.98 -18.56
CA ALA A 87 -5.30 2.22 -18.90
C ALA A 87 -4.14 2.01 -19.88
N LEU A 88 -3.51 0.83 -19.86
CA LEU A 88 -2.48 0.41 -20.81
C LEU A 88 -3.04 -0.14 -22.14
N GLY A 89 -4.37 -0.10 -22.34
CA GLY A 89 -5.01 -0.51 -23.59
C GLY A 89 -5.36 -2.00 -23.72
N LEU A 90 -5.17 -2.81 -22.67
CA LEU A 90 -5.55 -4.23 -22.71
C LEU A 90 -7.08 -4.39 -22.82
N SER A 91 -7.53 -5.48 -23.44
CA SER A 91 -8.95 -5.83 -23.50
C SER A 91 -9.54 -6.06 -22.10
N ARG A 92 -10.88 -6.05 -21.97
CA ARG A 92 -11.54 -6.31 -20.68
C ARG A 92 -11.16 -7.68 -20.11
N LEU A 93 -11.19 -8.70 -20.97
CA LEU A 93 -10.86 -10.07 -20.57
C LEU A 93 -9.39 -10.20 -20.13
N ALA A 94 -8.45 -9.68 -20.92
CA ALA A 94 -7.03 -9.66 -20.56
C ALA A 94 -6.80 -8.88 -19.26
N GLY A 95 -7.50 -7.74 -19.06
CA GLY A 95 -7.39 -6.96 -17.83
C GLY A 95 -7.82 -7.75 -16.58
N MET A 96 -8.85 -8.58 -16.68
CA MET A 96 -9.33 -9.42 -15.58
C MET A 96 -8.32 -10.50 -15.16
N THR A 97 -7.40 -10.92 -16.03
CA THR A 97 -6.40 -11.95 -15.70
C THR A 97 -5.15 -11.38 -15.03
N VAL A 98 -4.88 -10.06 -15.15
CA VAL A 98 -3.66 -9.45 -14.62
C VAL A 98 -3.58 -9.53 -13.10
N GLY A 99 -4.67 -9.20 -12.39
CA GLY A 99 -4.70 -9.23 -10.93
C GLY A 99 -4.48 -10.64 -10.35
N PRO A 100 -5.24 -11.65 -10.77
CA PRO A 100 -4.98 -13.04 -10.39
C PRO A 100 -3.56 -13.50 -10.72
N ALA A 101 -3.04 -13.18 -11.89
CA ALA A 101 -1.66 -13.53 -12.27
C ALA A 101 -0.62 -12.86 -11.35
N TYR A 102 -0.85 -11.58 -10.99
CA TYR A 102 0.02 -10.86 -10.06
C TYR A 102 0.01 -11.50 -8.66
N ILE A 103 -1.17 -11.87 -8.14
CA ILE A 103 -1.31 -12.56 -6.85
C ILE A 103 -0.62 -13.93 -6.88
N LEU A 104 -0.84 -14.72 -7.94
CA LEU A 104 -0.26 -16.07 -8.07
C LEU A 104 1.26 -16.05 -8.27
N ALA A 105 1.84 -14.93 -8.72
CA ALA A 105 3.28 -14.77 -8.81
C ALA A 105 3.97 -14.68 -7.45
N PHE A 106 3.22 -14.41 -6.37
CA PHE A 106 3.75 -14.39 -5.02
C PHE A 106 3.72 -15.77 -4.37
N ASN A 107 4.66 -16.00 -3.44
CA ASN A 107 4.66 -17.22 -2.64
C ASN A 107 3.43 -17.25 -1.72
N TRP A 108 2.74 -18.40 -1.66
CA TRP A 108 1.56 -18.60 -0.81
C TRP A 108 1.78 -18.24 0.66
N GLY A 109 2.98 -18.45 1.19
CA GLY A 109 3.34 -18.04 2.55
C GLY A 109 3.20 -16.54 2.79
N TYR A 110 3.46 -15.73 1.79
CA TYR A 110 3.30 -14.28 1.88
C TYR A 110 1.85 -13.82 1.77
N LEU A 111 1.01 -14.56 1.05
CA LEU A 111 -0.41 -14.21 0.87
C LEU A 111 -1.24 -14.36 2.16
N SER A 112 -0.76 -15.14 3.12
CA SER A 112 -1.38 -15.24 4.46
C SER A 112 -0.90 -14.15 5.43
N ASN A 113 0.05 -13.31 5.00
CA ASN A 113 0.63 -12.25 5.82
C ASN A 113 0.03 -10.89 5.43
N PRO A 114 -0.87 -10.32 6.25
CA PRO A 114 -1.52 -9.06 5.93
C PRO A 114 -0.54 -7.92 5.74
N VAL A 115 0.56 -7.92 6.47
CA VAL A 115 1.59 -6.87 6.39
C VAL A 115 2.18 -6.72 4.98
N ILE A 116 2.41 -7.83 4.29
CA ILE A 116 2.92 -7.83 2.91
C ILE A 116 1.78 -7.50 1.94
N VAL A 117 0.64 -8.17 2.10
CA VAL A 117 -0.51 -8.05 1.20
C VAL A 117 -1.08 -6.63 1.24
N ASN A 118 -1.09 -5.98 2.41
CA ASN A 118 -1.54 -4.60 2.60
C ASN A 118 -0.84 -3.58 1.67
N SER A 119 0.38 -3.85 1.27
CA SER A 119 1.15 -2.94 0.41
C SER A 119 1.16 -3.35 -1.06
N MET A 120 0.68 -4.55 -1.40
CA MET A 120 0.72 -5.08 -2.77
C MET A 120 -0.12 -4.27 -3.76
N PHE A 121 -1.22 -3.65 -3.32
CA PHE A 121 -2.09 -2.84 -4.19
C PHE A 121 -1.38 -1.60 -4.74
N LEU A 122 -0.31 -1.13 -4.09
CA LEU A 122 0.35 0.12 -4.44
C LEU A 122 0.95 0.06 -5.85
N MET A 123 1.63 -1.03 -6.20
CA MET A 123 2.26 -1.15 -7.52
C MET A 123 1.25 -0.97 -8.67
N PRO A 124 0.15 -1.74 -8.75
CA PRO A 124 -0.82 -1.54 -9.81
C PRO A 124 -1.54 -0.17 -9.74
N LEU A 125 -1.75 0.39 -8.53
CA LEU A 125 -2.28 1.74 -8.38
C LEU A 125 -1.35 2.78 -9.00
N LEU A 126 -0.04 2.69 -8.77
CA LEU A 126 0.94 3.61 -9.33
C LEU A 126 1.07 3.46 -10.86
N VAL A 127 1.02 2.23 -11.38
CA VAL A 127 1.00 1.99 -12.84
C VAL A 127 -0.25 2.62 -13.47
N TRP A 128 -1.41 2.43 -12.87
CA TRP A 128 -2.64 3.10 -13.32
C TRP A 128 -2.53 4.62 -13.27
N GLY A 129 -2.04 5.16 -12.15
CA GLY A 129 -1.83 6.59 -11.97
C GLY A 129 -0.88 7.16 -13.02
N ALA A 130 0.24 6.49 -13.28
CA ALA A 130 1.23 6.91 -14.28
C ALA A 130 0.64 6.90 -15.70
N ALA A 131 -0.09 5.86 -16.10
CA ALA A 131 -0.77 5.80 -17.38
C ALA A 131 -1.76 6.96 -17.55
N LYS A 132 -2.55 7.27 -16.52
CA LYS A 132 -3.51 8.38 -16.54
C LYS A 132 -2.84 9.76 -16.54
N ILE A 133 -1.76 9.93 -15.82
CA ILE A 133 -0.93 11.14 -15.88
C ILE A 133 -0.38 11.33 -17.29
N GLY A 134 0.02 10.25 -17.92
CA GLY A 134 0.53 10.22 -19.27
C GLY A 134 -0.50 10.63 -20.33
N GLU A 135 -1.78 10.30 -20.17
CA GLU A 135 -2.86 10.76 -21.04
C GLU A 135 -3.06 12.29 -21.01
N GLY A 136 -2.47 12.98 -20.02
CA GLY A 136 -2.49 14.45 -19.90
C GLY A 136 -3.74 15.04 -19.28
N SER A 137 -4.84 14.28 -19.17
CA SER A 137 -6.06 14.72 -18.52
C SER A 137 -5.97 14.52 -16.99
N HIS A 138 -6.30 15.58 -16.24
CA HIS A 138 -6.35 15.50 -14.78
C HIS A 138 -5.05 15.04 -14.07
N ARG A 139 -3.89 15.39 -14.61
CA ARG A 139 -2.55 15.05 -14.08
C ARG A 139 -2.46 15.18 -12.55
N TRP A 140 -2.86 16.33 -12.01
CA TRP A 140 -2.75 16.65 -10.60
C TRP A 140 -3.64 15.76 -9.72
N ARG A 141 -4.83 15.41 -10.22
CA ARG A 141 -5.73 14.48 -9.55
C ARG A 141 -5.09 13.10 -9.40
N PHE A 142 -4.50 12.57 -10.48
CA PHE A 142 -3.86 11.25 -10.44
C PHE A 142 -2.54 11.26 -9.66
N ALA A 143 -1.79 12.37 -9.67
CA ALA A 143 -0.64 12.56 -8.80
C ALA A 143 -1.04 12.54 -7.32
N SER A 144 -2.15 13.18 -6.96
CA SER A 144 -2.68 13.17 -5.58
C SER A 144 -3.15 11.78 -5.16
N ILE A 145 -3.84 11.04 -6.04
CA ILE A 145 -4.26 9.65 -5.76
C ILE A 145 -3.04 8.74 -5.57
N ALA A 146 -2.03 8.87 -6.43
CA ALA A 146 -0.78 8.13 -6.30
C ALA A 146 -0.07 8.45 -4.98
N GLY A 147 0.02 9.73 -4.61
CA GLY A 147 0.60 10.18 -3.35
C GLY A 147 -0.16 9.66 -2.13
N ALA A 148 -1.48 9.74 -2.14
CA ALA A 148 -2.32 9.17 -1.08
C ALA A 148 -2.12 7.66 -0.95
N GLY A 149 -2.00 6.93 -2.08
CA GLY A 149 -1.68 5.51 -2.11
C GLY A 149 -0.32 5.19 -1.50
N VAL A 150 0.72 5.97 -1.83
CA VAL A 150 2.06 5.84 -1.23
C VAL A 150 1.99 6.04 0.28
N GLY A 151 1.34 7.10 0.75
CA GLY A 151 1.19 7.36 2.18
C GLY A 151 0.39 6.29 2.90
N TRP A 152 -0.73 5.83 2.31
CA TRP A 152 -1.51 4.73 2.89
C TRP A 152 -0.71 3.43 2.96
N SER A 153 0.03 3.08 1.91
CA SER A 153 0.90 1.90 1.94
C SER A 153 1.97 1.99 3.04
N MET A 154 2.49 3.18 3.33
CA MET A 154 3.39 3.39 4.48
C MET A 154 2.69 3.13 5.82
N LEU A 155 1.46 3.60 6.00
CA LEU A 155 0.67 3.33 7.21
C LEU A 155 0.30 1.85 7.36
N SER A 156 0.17 1.13 6.24
CA SER A 156 -0.20 -0.30 6.22
C SER A 156 0.92 -1.23 6.66
N GLY A 157 2.17 -0.77 6.74
CA GLY A 157 3.20 -1.41 7.53
C GLY A 157 4.42 -1.97 6.80
N TYR A 158 4.48 -2.13 5.48
CA TYR A 158 5.68 -2.65 4.82
C TYR A 158 6.37 -1.60 3.95
N ALA A 159 7.10 -0.71 4.64
CA ALA A 159 7.79 0.44 4.03
C ALA A 159 8.69 0.06 2.84
N GLN A 160 9.32 -1.12 2.87
CA GLN A 160 10.21 -1.58 1.81
C GLN A 160 9.49 -1.71 0.45
N ILE A 161 8.29 -2.32 0.42
CA ILE A 161 7.49 -2.43 -0.82
C ILE A 161 7.09 -1.03 -1.29
N THR A 162 6.69 -0.16 -0.37
CA THR A 162 6.30 1.22 -0.68
C THR A 162 7.44 1.99 -1.34
N VAL A 163 8.65 1.90 -0.78
CA VAL A 163 9.83 2.56 -1.36
C VAL A 163 10.14 2.02 -2.74
N TYR A 164 10.15 0.70 -2.93
CA TYR A 164 10.42 0.11 -4.24
C TYR A 164 9.38 0.54 -5.29
N ALA A 165 8.10 0.52 -4.92
CA ALA A 165 7.01 0.96 -5.81
C ALA A 165 7.13 2.44 -6.16
N ALA A 166 7.46 3.31 -5.20
CA ALA A 166 7.64 4.74 -5.44
C ALA A 166 8.84 5.04 -6.35
N VAL A 167 9.97 4.33 -6.15
CA VAL A 167 11.15 4.45 -7.02
C VAL A 167 10.82 4.00 -8.45
N LEU A 168 10.17 2.85 -8.61
CA LEU A 168 9.76 2.35 -9.94
C LEU A 168 8.77 3.29 -10.62
N PHE A 169 7.84 3.88 -9.87
CA PHE A 169 6.94 4.91 -10.40
C PHE A 169 7.72 6.13 -10.91
N GLY A 170 8.69 6.63 -10.14
CA GLY A 170 9.52 7.75 -10.56
C GLY A 170 10.32 7.44 -11.83
N LEU A 171 10.97 6.27 -11.88
CA LEU A 171 11.70 5.81 -13.05
C LEU A 171 10.80 5.65 -14.28
N TYR A 172 9.60 5.07 -14.10
CA TYR A 172 8.62 4.94 -15.17
C TYR A 172 8.20 6.31 -15.71
N MET A 173 7.89 7.28 -14.84
CA MET A 173 7.49 8.63 -15.25
C MET A 173 8.57 9.34 -16.07
N VAL A 174 9.84 9.19 -15.68
CA VAL A 174 10.97 9.75 -16.42
C VAL A 174 11.16 9.01 -17.74
N ALA A 175 11.11 7.67 -17.74
CA ALA A 175 11.24 6.87 -18.95
C ALA A 175 10.12 7.13 -19.96
N ASP A 176 8.86 7.25 -19.50
CA ASP A 176 7.72 7.61 -20.36
C ASP A 176 7.96 8.93 -21.07
N GLN A 177 8.43 9.94 -20.33
CA GLN A 177 8.74 11.25 -20.93
C GLN A 177 9.86 11.17 -21.95
N LEU A 178 10.99 10.56 -21.61
CA LEU A 178 12.21 10.59 -22.42
C LEU A 178 12.17 9.61 -23.61
N LEU A 179 11.64 8.40 -23.39
CA LEU A 179 11.73 7.29 -24.36
C LEU A 179 10.46 7.16 -25.20
N LEU A 180 9.29 7.26 -24.58
CA LEU A 180 8.03 7.03 -25.27
C LEU A 180 7.50 8.30 -25.92
N ARG A 181 7.51 9.41 -25.20
CA ARG A 181 7.00 10.69 -25.70
C ARG A 181 8.06 11.54 -26.39
N ARG A 182 9.33 11.25 -26.12
CA ARG A 182 10.48 12.03 -26.63
C ARG A 182 10.35 13.53 -26.39
N GLU A 183 9.77 13.88 -25.25
CA GLU A 183 9.58 15.27 -24.86
C GLU A 183 10.80 15.77 -24.08
N TYR A 184 11.72 16.42 -24.77
CA TYR A 184 12.95 17.00 -24.19
C TYR A 184 12.79 18.47 -23.79
N ALA A 185 11.59 19.04 -23.95
CA ALA A 185 11.33 20.42 -23.60
C ALA A 185 11.44 20.62 -22.08
N TRP A 186 12.12 21.66 -21.64
CA TRP A 186 12.28 22.03 -20.23
C TRP A 186 10.94 22.06 -19.46
N ARG A 187 9.89 22.58 -20.11
CA ARG A 187 8.55 22.62 -19.53
C ARG A 187 7.97 21.24 -19.23
N ALA A 188 8.24 20.24 -20.06
CA ALA A 188 7.78 18.87 -19.84
C ALA A 188 8.53 18.25 -18.66
N PHE A 189 9.84 18.49 -18.57
CA PHE A 189 10.65 18.07 -17.42
C PHE A 189 10.16 18.68 -16.11
N LEU A 190 9.89 20.00 -16.07
CA LEU A 190 9.34 20.67 -14.90
C LEU A 190 7.97 20.12 -14.48
N LYS A 191 7.09 19.80 -15.46
CA LYS A 191 5.79 19.17 -15.16
C LYS A 191 5.95 17.79 -14.52
N THR A 192 6.88 16.98 -15.00
CA THR A 192 7.15 15.65 -14.41
C THR A 192 7.75 15.79 -13.03
N ALA A 193 8.73 16.66 -12.83
CA ALA A 193 9.30 16.94 -11.51
C ALA A 193 8.23 17.44 -10.52
N ALA A 194 7.39 18.39 -10.91
CA ALA A 194 6.29 18.88 -10.07
C ALA A 194 5.27 17.77 -9.73
N THR A 195 5.01 16.86 -10.68
CA THR A 195 4.13 15.70 -10.43
C THR A 195 4.72 14.77 -9.37
N LEU A 196 6.01 14.44 -9.48
CA LEU A 196 6.72 13.59 -8.54
C LEU A 196 6.82 14.24 -7.14
N LEU A 197 7.11 15.54 -7.10
CA LEU A 197 7.14 16.31 -5.85
C LEU A 197 5.77 16.34 -5.16
N LEU A 198 4.69 16.57 -5.91
CA LEU A 198 3.34 16.54 -5.34
C LEU A 198 2.99 15.14 -4.80
N THR A 199 3.27 14.08 -5.58
CA THR A 199 3.05 12.70 -5.16
C THR A 199 3.82 12.40 -3.87
N GLY A 200 5.10 12.76 -3.81
CA GLY A 200 5.93 12.58 -2.62
C GLY A 200 5.45 13.38 -1.42
N ALA A 201 5.12 14.66 -1.62
CA ALA A 201 4.63 15.52 -0.53
C ALA A 201 3.33 14.99 0.09
N ILE A 202 2.36 14.58 -0.73
CA ILE A 202 1.11 13.99 -0.23
C ILE A 202 1.39 12.65 0.47
N GLY A 203 2.27 11.81 -0.09
CA GLY A 203 2.67 10.55 0.51
C GLY A 203 3.27 10.75 1.91
N VAL A 204 4.17 11.72 2.06
CA VAL A 204 4.77 12.08 3.37
C VAL A 204 3.71 12.58 4.33
N VAL A 205 2.84 13.51 3.91
CA VAL A 205 1.78 14.06 4.77
C VAL A 205 0.85 12.96 5.29
N VAL A 206 0.43 12.05 4.44
CA VAL A 206 -0.43 10.92 4.85
C VAL A 206 0.33 9.96 5.78
N ALA A 207 1.62 9.75 5.57
CA ALA A 207 2.45 8.87 6.39
C ALA A 207 2.93 9.51 7.70
N LEU A 208 2.73 10.82 7.93
CA LEU A 208 3.23 11.53 9.12
C LEU A 208 2.94 10.82 10.45
N PRO A 209 1.74 10.26 10.71
CA PRO A 209 1.47 9.56 11.96
C PRO A 209 2.42 8.39 12.23
N GLN A 210 2.92 7.73 11.18
CA GLN A 210 3.84 6.60 11.29
C GLN A 210 5.31 7.06 11.38
N VAL A 211 5.64 8.18 10.72
CA VAL A 211 7.03 8.63 10.58
C VAL A 211 7.47 9.52 11.76
N LEU A 212 6.61 10.43 12.21
CA LEU A 212 6.93 11.37 13.28
C LEU A 212 7.40 10.73 14.60
N PRO A 213 6.78 9.65 15.10
CA PRO A 213 7.23 9.02 16.34
C PRO A 213 8.57 8.27 16.19
N ALA A 214 9.04 8.04 14.95
CA ALA A 214 10.29 7.33 14.66
C ALA A 214 11.49 8.27 14.46
N LEU A 215 11.25 9.60 14.41
CA LEU A 215 12.28 10.64 14.35
C LEU A 215 12.62 11.12 15.74
#